data_648f845bd372f1f15abf02fd1c7df516
#
_entry.id   648f845bd372f1f15abf02fd1c7df516
#
_cell.length_a   1.000
_cell.length_b   1.000
_cell.length_c   1.000
_cell.angle_alpha   90.00
_cell.angle_beta   90.00
_cell.angle_gamma   90.00
#
_symmetry.space_group_name_H-M   'P 1'
#
loop_
_entity.id
_entity.type
_entity.pdbx_description
1 polymer ?
#
loop_
_entity_poly.entity_id
_entity_poly.type
_entity_poly.pdbx_seq_one_letter_code
_entity_poly.pdbx_strand_id
1 'polypeptide(L)'
;MDGDGWVRVEIEAPAPLVERLEAFLEALGAVAVSLADARDQPLLEPGPGELPLWRDVVVSGLFPAEPDPRGLVEAGAEAWRAGAGATLPPLRFVPLADGDWTAAWRQHAVRLDFPGVLHLRPDGDEAPGDGGALVRLAPGLAFGTGGHATTRGCLAALAEVPPVGLEVLDFGCGSGVLAIAALALGAGRALAVDHDPQALAATRENARRNGLAERLEVREALAGDDRCDLLLANVLAGPLVALAEGLEARIRPGGRVVLSGILPEQAGAVRAAWAPFELAALEDEGWVVLVGGRRT
;
A
#
# COMPACT_ATOMS: atom_id res chain seq x y z
N MET A 1 12.36 14.56 -33.08
CA MET A 1 12.42 15.13 -31.71
C MET A 1 11.01 15.04 -31.20
N ASP A 2 10.69 13.87 -30.68
CA ASP A 2 9.34 13.47 -30.34
C ASP A 2 9.03 14.00 -28.95
N GLY A 3 7.95 14.80 -28.87
CA GLY A 3 7.52 15.50 -27.67
C GLY A 3 6.75 14.58 -26.72
N ASP A 4 7.43 13.57 -26.17
CA ASP A 4 6.85 12.65 -25.21
C ASP A 4 7.12 13.11 -23.77
N GLY A 5 6.65 14.27 -23.42
CA GLY A 5 6.72 14.79 -22.05
C GLY A 5 5.31 14.95 -21.45
N TRP A 6 5.27 15.03 -20.12
CA TRP A 6 4.06 15.27 -19.37
C TRP A 6 4.20 16.54 -18.53
N VAL A 7 3.07 17.18 -18.24
CA VAL A 7 2.99 18.30 -17.30
C VAL A 7 1.95 17.99 -16.24
N ARG A 8 2.34 18.05 -14.99
CA ARG A 8 1.43 17.97 -13.85
C ARG A 8 1.04 19.40 -13.45
N VAL A 9 -0.27 19.65 -13.46
CA VAL A 9 -0.86 20.89 -12.98
C VAL A 9 -1.37 20.66 -11.57
N GLU A 10 -0.81 21.36 -10.59
CA GLU A 10 -1.14 21.22 -9.17
C GLU A 10 -1.92 22.45 -8.70
N ILE A 11 -3.00 22.22 -7.93
CA ILE A 11 -3.87 23.23 -7.34
C ILE A 11 -4.06 22.91 -5.87
N GLU A 12 -3.54 23.74 -4.97
CA GLU A 12 -3.81 23.62 -3.54
C GLU A 12 -5.14 24.27 -3.20
N ALA A 13 -6.07 23.52 -2.59
CA ALA A 13 -7.41 24.00 -2.29
C ALA A 13 -8.01 23.31 -1.06
N PRO A 14 -8.98 23.96 -0.37
CA PRO A 14 -9.74 23.32 0.69
C PRO A 14 -10.69 22.24 0.13
N ALA A 15 -10.95 21.20 0.92
CA ALA A 15 -11.77 20.04 0.56
C ALA A 15 -13.10 20.37 -0.19
N PRO A 16 -13.89 21.41 0.17
CA PRO A 16 -15.13 21.72 -0.54
C PRO A 16 -14.97 22.13 -2.01
N LEU A 17 -13.77 22.44 -2.47
CA LEU A 17 -13.49 22.78 -3.87
C LEU A 17 -12.98 21.61 -4.70
N VAL A 18 -12.64 20.48 -4.08
CA VAL A 18 -11.98 19.33 -4.74
C VAL A 18 -12.78 18.81 -5.91
N GLU A 19 -14.04 18.42 -5.71
CA GLU A 19 -14.91 17.86 -6.76
C GLU A 19 -15.02 18.80 -7.98
N ARG A 20 -15.08 20.09 -7.74
CA ARG A 20 -15.15 21.09 -8.82
C ARG A 20 -13.82 21.25 -9.54
N LEU A 21 -12.70 21.13 -8.83
CA LEU A 21 -11.36 21.19 -9.42
C LEU A 21 -11.03 19.93 -10.21
N GLU A 22 -11.46 18.75 -9.75
CA GLU A 22 -11.39 17.51 -10.51
C GLU A 22 -12.13 17.64 -11.84
N ALA A 23 -13.42 18.02 -11.79
CA ALA A 23 -14.22 18.23 -12.99
C ALA A 23 -13.64 19.32 -13.92
N PHE A 24 -13.02 20.35 -13.35
CA PHE A 24 -12.35 21.41 -14.13
C PHE A 24 -11.13 20.85 -14.87
N LEU A 25 -10.24 20.10 -14.19
CA LEU A 25 -9.05 19.53 -14.82
C LEU A 25 -9.41 18.47 -15.87
N GLU A 26 -10.41 17.63 -15.59
CA GLU A 26 -10.93 16.65 -16.56
C GLU A 26 -11.51 17.34 -17.80
N ALA A 27 -12.32 18.39 -17.63
CA ALA A 27 -12.89 19.16 -18.73
C ALA A 27 -11.83 19.83 -19.62
N LEU A 28 -10.65 20.12 -19.07
CA LEU A 28 -9.50 20.65 -19.81
C LEU A 28 -8.66 19.54 -20.48
N GLY A 29 -9.02 18.27 -20.30
CA GLY A 29 -8.36 17.13 -20.94
C GLY A 29 -7.23 16.52 -20.11
N ALA A 30 -7.26 16.66 -18.79
CA ALA A 30 -6.36 15.88 -17.92
C ALA A 30 -6.60 14.37 -18.16
N VAL A 31 -5.54 13.62 -18.41
CA VAL A 31 -5.61 12.16 -18.61
C VAL A 31 -5.75 11.38 -17.31
N ALA A 32 -5.38 12.01 -16.20
CA ALA A 32 -5.59 11.52 -14.86
C ALA A 32 -5.69 12.69 -13.90
N VAL A 33 -6.51 12.54 -12.86
CA VAL A 33 -6.57 13.47 -11.71
C VAL A 33 -6.25 12.70 -10.45
N SER A 34 -5.47 13.29 -9.57
CA SER A 34 -5.07 12.69 -8.29
C SER A 34 -5.14 13.72 -7.16
N LEU A 35 -5.42 13.22 -5.96
CA LEU A 35 -5.52 14.00 -4.74
C LEU A 35 -4.38 13.63 -3.80
N ALA A 36 -3.80 14.63 -3.16
CA ALA A 36 -2.77 14.46 -2.14
C ALA A 36 -3.01 15.42 -0.98
N ASP A 37 -2.47 15.07 0.19
CA ASP A 37 -2.48 15.99 1.33
C ASP A 37 -1.57 17.19 1.07
N ALA A 38 -2.05 18.39 1.40
CA ALA A 38 -1.27 19.62 1.26
C ALA A 38 -0.48 20.00 2.53
N ARG A 39 -0.79 19.39 3.69
CA ARG A 39 -0.33 19.86 5.01
C ARG A 39 0.14 18.76 5.96
N ASP A 40 0.39 17.54 5.47
CA ASP A 40 0.76 16.38 6.31
C ASP A 40 -0.27 16.10 7.42
N GLN A 41 -1.55 16.10 7.04
CA GLN A 41 -2.66 15.82 7.95
C GLN A 41 -2.93 14.31 8.02
N PRO A 42 -2.89 13.68 9.20
CA PRO A 42 -3.26 12.28 9.30
C PRO A 42 -4.76 12.11 8.95
N LEU A 43 -5.06 11.35 7.91
CA LEU A 43 -6.40 10.84 7.64
C LEU A 43 -6.59 9.62 8.51
N LEU A 44 -7.38 9.78 9.56
CA LEU A 44 -7.81 8.64 10.38
C LEU A 44 -8.78 7.77 9.59
N GLU A 45 -8.90 6.51 10.00
CA GLU A 45 -9.71 5.49 9.35
C GLU A 45 -11.16 6.00 9.12
N PRO A 46 -11.65 6.08 7.86
CA PRO A 46 -13.02 6.49 7.61
C PRO A 46 -14.01 5.44 8.10
N GLY A 47 -15.16 5.87 8.59
CA GLY A 47 -16.30 4.99 8.86
C GLY A 47 -16.83 4.36 7.57
N PRO A 48 -17.62 3.27 7.66
CA PRO A 48 -18.19 2.60 6.50
C PRO A 48 -18.99 3.58 5.62
N GLY A 49 -18.54 3.76 4.37
CA GLY A 49 -19.18 4.66 3.39
C GLY A 49 -18.73 6.12 3.48
N GLU A 50 -17.83 6.48 4.37
CA GLU A 50 -17.18 7.79 4.40
C GLU A 50 -15.96 7.80 3.47
N LEU A 51 -15.81 8.88 2.71
CA LEU A 51 -14.61 9.18 1.92
C LEU A 51 -14.03 10.50 2.43
N PRO A 52 -13.39 10.52 3.61
CA PRO A 52 -12.85 11.76 4.14
C PRO A 52 -11.74 12.27 3.24
N LEU A 53 -11.78 13.56 2.98
CA LEU A 53 -10.69 14.28 2.34
C LEU A 53 -9.89 15.05 3.40
N TRP A 54 -8.61 15.28 3.12
CA TRP A 54 -7.82 16.23 3.88
C TRP A 54 -8.49 17.62 3.84
N ARG A 55 -8.29 18.40 4.88
CA ARG A 55 -8.83 19.75 4.96
C ARG A 55 -8.31 20.65 3.83
N ASP A 56 -6.99 20.53 3.57
CA ASP A 56 -6.28 21.19 2.48
C ASP A 56 -5.72 20.11 1.56
N VAL A 57 -6.09 20.13 0.29
CA VAL A 57 -5.82 19.08 -0.70
C VAL A 57 -5.03 19.68 -1.85
N VAL A 58 -4.05 18.96 -2.34
CA VAL A 58 -3.42 19.22 -3.65
C VAL A 58 -4.17 18.38 -4.68
N VAL A 59 -4.93 19.05 -5.54
CA VAL A 59 -5.57 18.43 -6.71
C VAL A 59 -4.61 18.53 -7.88
N SER A 60 -4.22 17.41 -8.45
CA SER A 60 -3.23 17.35 -9.53
C SER A 60 -3.83 16.75 -10.79
N GLY A 61 -3.75 17.46 -11.92
CA GLY A 61 -4.09 16.96 -13.24
C GLY A 61 -2.85 16.65 -14.06
N LEU A 62 -2.81 15.49 -14.72
CA LEU A 62 -1.73 15.10 -15.63
C LEU A 62 -2.14 15.41 -17.07
N PHE A 63 -1.31 16.15 -17.79
CA PHE A 63 -1.52 16.55 -19.17
C PHE A 63 -0.35 16.15 -20.04
N PRO A 64 -0.56 15.84 -21.34
CA PRO A 64 0.55 15.81 -22.30
C PRO A 64 1.28 17.16 -22.32
N ALA A 65 2.58 17.14 -22.54
CA ALA A 65 3.36 18.36 -22.63
C ALA A 65 3.08 19.15 -23.91
N GLU A 66 2.56 18.49 -24.94
CA GLU A 66 2.14 19.10 -26.20
C GLU A 66 0.69 18.73 -26.55
N PRO A 67 -0.20 19.73 -26.80
CA PRO A 67 0.07 21.16 -26.67
C PRO A 67 0.25 21.59 -25.21
N ASP A 68 1.07 22.63 -24.97
CA ASP A 68 1.32 23.15 -23.62
C ASP A 68 -0.01 23.41 -22.86
N PRO A 69 -0.25 22.71 -21.74
CA PRO A 69 -1.51 22.83 -21.00
C PRO A 69 -1.72 24.20 -20.34
N ARG A 70 -0.67 25.04 -20.26
CA ARG A 70 -0.78 26.38 -19.65
C ARG A 70 -1.83 27.24 -20.34
N GLY A 71 -1.81 27.28 -21.66
CA GLY A 71 -2.78 28.05 -22.42
C GLY A 71 -4.23 27.53 -22.24
N LEU A 72 -4.42 26.23 -22.13
CA LEU A 72 -5.71 25.61 -21.86
C LEU A 72 -6.22 25.95 -20.45
N VAL A 73 -5.34 25.87 -19.45
CA VAL A 73 -5.69 26.16 -18.06
C VAL A 73 -5.96 27.65 -17.85
N GLU A 74 -5.19 28.53 -18.47
CA GLU A 74 -5.42 29.99 -18.41
C GLU A 74 -6.76 30.38 -19.05
N ALA A 75 -7.11 29.82 -20.21
CA ALA A 75 -8.41 30.02 -20.85
C ALA A 75 -9.55 29.44 -19.98
N GLY A 76 -9.36 28.28 -19.38
CA GLY A 76 -10.30 27.65 -18.45
C GLY A 76 -10.51 28.48 -17.18
N ALA A 77 -9.47 29.18 -16.70
CA ALA A 77 -9.57 30.02 -15.51
C ALA A 77 -10.58 31.17 -15.66
N GLU A 78 -10.79 31.67 -16.86
CA GLU A 78 -11.83 32.66 -17.15
C GLU A 78 -13.25 32.04 -17.01
N ALA A 79 -13.44 30.85 -17.55
CA ALA A 79 -14.68 30.09 -17.41
C ALA A 79 -14.95 29.69 -15.95
N TRP A 80 -13.94 29.32 -15.22
CA TRP A 80 -14.03 29.09 -13.77
C TRP A 80 -14.53 30.30 -13.03
N ARG A 81 -13.94 31.48 -13.29
CA ARG A 81 -14.29 32.71 -12.63
C ARG A 81 -15.76 33.08 -12.90
N ALA A 82 -16.24 32.87 -14.12
CA ALA A 82 -17.63 33.12 -14.50
C ALA A 82 -18.60 32.14 -13.82
N GLY A 83 -18.23 30.87 -13.67
CA GLY A 83 -19.10 29.82 -13.11
C GLY A 83 -19.06 29.73 -11.58
N ALA A 84 -17.88 29.94 -10.97
CA ALA A 84 -17.66 29.80 -9.54
C ALA A 84 -17.86 31.07 -8.73
N GLY A 85 -17.88 32.23 -9.37
CA GLY A 85 -17.87 33.52 -8.67
C GLY A 85 -16.59 33.79 -7.85
N ALA A 86 -15.58 32.98 -8.03
CA ALA A 86 -14.31 33.04 -7.30
C ALA A 86 -13.13 32.85 -8.25
N THR A 87 -11.97 33.40 -7.87
CA THR A 87 -10.71 33.18 -8.60
C THR A 87 -10.24 31.74 -8.42
N LEU A 88 -9.73 31.12 -9.49
CA LEU A 88 -9.05 29.84 -9.40
C LEU A 88 -7.88 29.96 -8.43
N PRO A 89 -7.67 28.97 -7.52
CA PRO A 89 -6.50 28.97 -6.64
C PRO A 89 -5.18 28.99 -7.44
N PRO A 90 -4.04 29.36 -6.82
CA PRO A 90 -2.76 29.38 -7.50
C PRO A 90 -2.41 28.03 -8.14
N LEU A 91 -1.91 28.09 -9.38
CA LEU A 91 -1.54 26.96 -10.19
C LEU A 91 -0.03 26.77 -10.17
N ARG A 92 0.41 25.53 -10.08
CA ARG A 92 1.80 25.13 -10.24
C ARG A 92 1.93 24.14 -11.38
N PHE A 93 2.79 24.44 -12.35
CA PHE A 93 3.07 23.59 -13.48
C PHE A 93 4.41 22.87 -13.26
N VAL A 94 4.38 21.56 -13.19
CA VAL A 94 5.54 20.72 -12.96
C VAL A 94 5.80 19.88 -14.21
N PRO A 95 6.86 20.20 -15.01
CA PRO A 95 7.23 19.36 -16.15
C PRO A 95 7.69 18.00 -15.66
N LEU A 96 7.26 16.94 -16.33
CA LEU A 96 7.65 15.57 -16.03
C LEU A 96 8.32 15.01 -17.29
N ALA A 97 9.60 14.71 -17.22
CA ALA A 97 10.34 14.14 -18.34
C ALA A 97 10.09 12.64 -18.46
N ASP A 98 9.92 12.15 -19.69
CA ASP A 98 9.58 10.74 -19.99
C ASP A 98 10.67 9.72 -19.65
N GLY A 99 11.74 10.06 -19.07
CA GLY A 99 12.80 9.13 -18.67
C GLY A 99 12.93 8.93 -17.16
N ASP A 100 12.31 9.79 -16.38
CA ASP A 100 12.62 9.92 -14.95
C ASP A 100 11.80 9.08 -13.99
N TRP A 101 10.66 8.51 -14.43
CA TRP A 101 9.80 7.72 -13.54
C TRP A 101 10.53 6.52 -12.94
N THR A 102 11.30 5.81 -13.77
CA THR A 102 12.08 4.64 -13.31
C THR A 102 13.26 5.06 -12.44
N ALA A 103 13.90 6.20 -12.76
CA ALA A 103 15.01 6.73 -11.98
C ALA A 103 14.55 7.39 -10.69
N ALA A 104 13.50 8.22 -10.75
CA ALA A 104 12.87 8.82 -9.56
C ALA A 104 12.31 7.75 -8.61
N TRP A 105 11.66 6.71 -9.16
CA TRP A 105 11.19 5.60 -8.37
C TRP A 105 12.35 4.84 -7.71
N ARG A 106 13.45 4.56 -8.41
CA ARG A 106 14.64 3.90 -7.84
C ARG A 106 15.25 4.67 -6.69
N GLN A 107 15.21 6.01 -6.71
CA GLN A 107 15.71 6.84 -5.61
C GLN A 107 14.82 6.72 -4.36
N HIS A 108 13.51 6.53 -4.54
CA HIS A 108 12.54 6.39 -3.46
C HIS A 108 12.15 4.93 -3.19
N ALA A 109 12.71 3.98 -3.95
CA ALA A 109 12.44 2.56 -3.76
C ALA A 109 12.98 2.08 -2.42
N VAL A 110 12.16 1.34 -1.73
CA VAL A 110 12.46 0.85 -0.38
C VAL A 110 13.61 -0.14 -0.41
N ARG A 111 14.58 0.11 0.47
CA ARG A 111 15.65 -0.81 0.83
C ARG A 111 15.52 -1.11 2.31
N LEU A 112 15.24 -2.34 2.64
CA LEU A 112 15.07 -2.76 4.02
C LEU A 112 15.94 -3.97 4.30
N ASP A 113 16.63 -3.94 5.42
CA ASP A 113 17.57 -4.98 5.82
C ASP A 113 17.25 -5.54 7.20
N PHE A 114 17.15 -6.85 7.25
CA PHE A 114 17.23 -7.66 8.46
C PHE A 114 18.51 -8.53 8.32
N PRO A 115 19.65 -8.07 8.84
CA PRO A 115 20.97 -8.62 8.52
C PRO A 115 21.05 -10.13 8.69
N GLY A 116 21.56 -10.83 7.67
CA GLY A 116 21.67 -12.28 7.65
C GLY A 116 20.35 -13.06 7.52
N VAL A 117 19.19 -12.38 7.44
CA VAL A 117 17.88 -13.02 7.43
C VAL A 117 17.07 -12.65 6.19
N LEU A 118 16.80 -11.36 5.98
CA LEU A 118 15.90 -10.89 4.90
C LEU A 118 16.33 -9.53 4.38
N HIS A 119 16.30 -9.37 3.06
CA HIS A 119 16.57 -8.11 2.38
C HIS A 119 15.45 -7.81 1.38
N LEU A 120 14.90 -6.59 1.42
CA LEU A 120 14.03 -6.08 0.38
C LEU A 120 14.82 -5.12 -0.51
N ARG A 121 14.71 -5.32 -1.83
CA ARG A 121 15.40 -4.50 -2.83
C ARG A 121 14.51 -4.22 -4.03
N PRO A 122 14.66 -3.05 -4.67
CA PRO A 122 14.14 -2.83 -6.00
C PRO A 122 14.91 -3.71 -7.02
N ASP A 123 14.32 -3.90 -8.18
CA ASP A 123 14.99 -4.60 -9.27
C ASP A 123 16.31 -3.93 -9.65
N GLY A 124 17.33 -4.77 -9.86
CA GLY A 124 18.66 -4.37 -10.27
C GLY A 124 19.60 -4.00 -9.11
N ASP A 125 19.11 -3.87 -7.89
CA ASP A 125 19.97 -3.66 -6.72
C ASP A 125 20.62 -4.97 -6.26
N GLU A 126 21.87 -4.88 -5.81
CA GLU A 126 22.57 -6.03 -5.24
C GLU A 126 22.09 -6.31 -3.80
N ALA A 127 22.07 -7.60 -3.44
CA ALA A 127 21.84 -8.00 -2.06
C ALA A 127 23.11 -7.81 -1.24
N PRO A 128 23.01 -7.50 0.08
CA PRO A 128 24.12 -7.68 0.98
C PRO A 128 24.59 -9.14 0.94
N GLY A 129 25.90 -9.37 0.89
CA GLY A 129 26.48 -10.71 0.78
C GLY A 129 26.52 -11.49 2.11
N ASP A 130 25.56 -11.25 3.02
CA ASP A 130 25.51 -11.79 4.39
C ASP A 130 24.68 -13.08 4.53
N GLY A 131 24.13 -13.59 3.40
CA GLY A 131 23.38 -14.86 3.37
C GLY A 131 21.89 -14.75 3.63
N GLY A 132 21.34 -13.55 3.87
CA GLY A 132 19.90 -13.32 4.03
C GLY A 132 19.11 -13.57 2.74
N ALA A 133 17.83 -13.95 2.89
CA ALA A 133 16.90 -14.10 1.79
C ALA A 133 16.65 -12.76 1.09
N LEU A 134 16.62 -12.75 -0.25
CA LEU A 134 16.39 -11.54 -1.04
C LEU A 134 14.96 -11.55 -1.62
N VAL A 135 14.23 -10.48 -1.36
CA VAL A 135 12.93 -10.19 -1.98
C VAL A 135 13.03 -8.96 -2.88
N ARG A 136 12.62 -9.12 -4.13
CA ARG A 136 12.58 -8.06 -5.13
C ARG A 136 11.15 -7.58 -5.35
N LEU A 137 10.96 -6.27 -5.29
CA LEU A 137 9.65 -5.66 -5.53
C LEU A 137 9.68 -4.81 -6.79
N ALA A 138 8.64 -4.99 -7.61
CA ALA A 138 8.42 -4.12 -8.76
C ALA A 138 8.03 -2.71 -8.31
N PRO A 139 8.36 -1.69 -9.13
CA PRO A 139 7.66 -0.42 -9.05
C PRO A 139 6.17 -0.65 -9.28
N GLY A 140 5.32 -0.09 -8.42
CA GLY A 140 3.89 -0.26 -8.61
C GLY A 140 3.07 0.66 -7.71
N LEU A 141 1.81 0.86 -8.09
CA LEU A 141 0.80 1.63 -7.34
C LEU A 141 0.18 0.82 -6.19
N ALA A 142 0.43 -0.50 -6.12
CA ALA A 142 -0.12 -1.32 -5.06
C ALA A 142 0.49 -0.96 -3.70
N PHE A 143 -0.35 -0.85 -2.69
CA PHE A 143 0.06 -0.63 -1.30
C PHE A 143 0.99 -1.76 -0.82
N GLY A 144 1.87 -1.47 0.13
CA GLY A 144 2.78 -2.48 0.68
C GLY A 144 4.14 -2.56 -0.01
N THR A 145 4.69 -1.43 -0.47
CA THR A 145 6.06 -1.35 -1.06
C THR A 145 7.18 -1.68 -0.06
N GLY A 146 6.86 -1.90 1.23
CA GLY A 146 7.82 -2.22 2.28
C GLY A 146 8.31 -1.01 3.10
N GLY A 147 8.06 0.22 2.65
CA GLY A 147 8.55 1.44 3.31
C GLY A 147 7.73 1.90 4.52
N HIS A 148 6.47 1.53 4.59
CA HIS A 148 5.60 1.92 5.69
C HIS A 148 5.92 1.15 6.98
N ALA A 149 5.81 1.81 8.13
CA ALA A 149 6.11 1.21 9.45
C ALA A 149 5.35 -0.10 9.70
N THR A 150 4.07 -0.17 9.31
CA THR A 150 3.24 -1.37 9.43
C THR A 150 3.82 -2.57 8.68
N THR A 151 4.29 -2.37 7.46
CA THR A 151 4.91 -3.42 6.64
C THR A 151 6.27 -3.82 7.22
N ARG A 152 7.09 -2.83 7.62
CA ARG A 152 8.37 -3.07 8.30
C ARG A 152 8.20 -3.94 9.54
N GLY A 153 7.22 -3.62 10.39
CA GLY A 153 6.95 -4.37 11.60
C GLY A 153 6.51 -5.81 11.33
N CYS A 154 5.68 -6.06 10.31
CA CYS A 154 5.32 -7.42 9.89
C CYS A 154 6.55 -8.20 9.38
N LEU A 155 7.41 -7.57 8.58
CA LEU A 155 8.63 -8.17 8.08
C LEU A 155 9.64 -8.44 9.20
N ALA A 156 9.73 -7.56 10.20
CA ALA A 156 10.54 -7.78 11.40
C ALA A 156 10.07 -9.03 12.17
N ALA A 157 8.75 -9.17 12.37
CA ALA A 157 8.17 -10.35 13.01
C ALA A 157 8.45 -11.65 12.23
N LEU A 158 8.40 -11.60 10.89
CA LEU A 158 8.78 -12.73 10.04
C LEU A 158 10.27 -13.04 10.11
N ALA A 159 11.13 -12.03 10.17
CA ALA A 159 12.57 -12.19 10.28
C ALA A 159 13.00 -12.75 11.65
N GLU A 160 12.32 -12.34 12.73
CA GLU A 160 12.57 -12.83 14.09
C GLU A 160 12.19 -14.31 14.24
N VAL A 161 11.05 -14.71 13.66
CA VAL A 161 10.56 -16.10 13.72
C VAL A 161 10.17 -16.58 12.32
N PRO A 162 11.15 -16.99 11.49
CA PRO A 162 10.90 -17.45 10.13
C PRO A 162 9.87 -18.57 10.05
N PRO A 163 8.93 -18.52 9.11
CA PRO A 163 7.84 -19.50 8.99
C PRO A 163 8.24 -20.76 8.22
N VAL A 164 9.37 -21.38 8.55
CA VAL A 164 9.93 -22.51 7.83
C VAL A 164 8.95 -23.68 7.79
N GLY A 165 8.63 -24.13 6.57
CA GLY A 165 7.72 -25.26 6.31
C GLY A 165 6.23 -24.97 6.56
N LEU A 166 5.86 -23.78 7.07
CA LEU A 166 4.49 -23.43 7.39
C LEU A 166 3.66 -23.11 6.15
N GLU A 167 2.34 -23.29 6.24
CA GLU A 167 1.36 -22.74 5.32
C GLU A 167 0.93 -21.35 5.81
N VAL A 168 1.09 -20.33 4.95
CA VAL A 168 0.88 -18.92 5.27
C VAL A 168 -0.36 -18.40 4.56
N LEU A 169 -1.18 -17.63 5.25
CA LEU A 169 -2.25 -16.82 4.67
C LEU A 169 -1.90 -15.34 4.83
N ASP A 170 -1.83 -14.61 3.73
CA ASP A 170 -1.66 -13.15 3.67
C ASP A 170 -3.00 -12.52 3.26
N PHE A 171 -3.70 -11.96 4.23
CA PHE A 171 -5.03 -11.36 4.06
C PHE A 171 -4.92 -9.84 3.88
N GLY A 172 -5.43 -9.33 2.75
CA GLY A 172 -5.17 -7.96 2.30
C GLY A 172 -3.75 -7.81 1.79
N CYS A 173 -3.35 -8.66 0.84
CA CYS A 173 -1.95 -8.86 0.46
C CYS A 173 -1.30 -7.69 -0.26
N GLY A 174 -2.09 -6.79 -0.89
CA GLY A 174 -1.58 -5.64 -1.63
C GLY A 174 -0.54 -6.04 -2.69
N SER A 175 0.71 -5.64 -2.49
CA SER A 175 1.84 -6.01 -3.37
C SER A 175 2.29 -7.48 -3.23
N GLY A 176 1.78 -8.21 -2.22
CA GLY A 176 2.20 -9.55 -1.85
C GLY A 176 3.52 -9.65 -1.08
N VAL A 177 4.05 -8.52 -0.62
CA VAL A 177 5.38 -8.47 0.00
C VAL A 177 5.52 -9.39 1.20
N LEU A 178 4.47 -9.53 2.04
CA LEU A 178 4.51 -10.36 3.23
C LEU A 178 4.49 -11.85 2.89
N ALA A 179 3.60 -12.27 1.98
CA ALA A 179 3.55 -13.65 1.48
C ALA A 179 4.86 -14.05 0.80
N ILE A 180 5.42 -13.17 -0.03
CA ILE A 180 6.67 -13.40 -0.76
C ILE A 180 7.85 -13.47 0.22
N ALA A 181 7.91 -12.57 1.22
CA ALA A 181 8.93 -12.62 2.27
C ALA A 181 8.83 -13.90 3.10
N ALA A 182 7.61 -14.32 3.48
CA ALA A 182 7.40 -15.59 4.18
C ALA A 182 7.90 -16.78 3.37
N LEU A 183 7.62 -16.83 2.07
CA LEU A 183 8.12 -17.89 1.17
C LEU A 183 9.64 -17.86 1.01
N ALA A 184 10.24 -16.67 0.90
CA ALA A 184 11.69 -16.51 0.83
C ALA A 184 12.38 -16.94 2.12
N LEU A 185 11.72 -16.76 3.28
CA LEU A 185 12.16 -17.21 4.59
C LEU A 185 11.85 -18.69 4.88
N GLY A 186 11.39 -19.45 3.87
CA GLY A 186 11.24 -20.90 3.97
C GLY A 186 9.84 -21.41 4.25
N ALA A 187 8.79 -20.60 4.20
CA ALA A 187 7.41 -21.08 4.24
C ALA A 187 7.19 -22.13 3.13
N GLY A 188 6.39 -23.15 3.40
CA GLY A 188 6.11 -24.22 2.44
C GLY A 188 5.25 -23.73 1.28
N ARG A 189 4.13 -23.11 1.59
CA ARG A 189 3.18 -22.50 0.66
C ARG A 189 2.60 -21.23 1.25
N ALA A 190 2.11 -20.34 0.38
CA ALA A 190 1.34 -19.18 0.81
C ALA A 190 0.08 -19.00 -0.05
N LEU A 191 -0.99 -18.52 0.59
CA LEU A 191 -2.20 -18.02 -0.04
C LEU A 191 -2.26 -16.52 0.23
N ALA A 192 -2.31 -15.73 -0.84
CA ALA A 192 -2.49 -14.28 -0.79
C ALA A 192 -3.90 -13.91 -1.25
N VAL A 193 -4.60 -13.11 -0.48
CA VAL A 193 -5.99 -12.72 -0.77
C VAL A 193 -6.12 -11.20 -0.71
N ASP A 194 -6.73 -10.63 -1.75
CA ASP A 194 -7.09 -9.22 -1.81
C ASP A 194 -8.34 -9.03 -2.69
N HIS A 195 -9.16 -8.04 -2.37
CA HIS A 195 -10.35 -7.73 -3.17
C HIS A 195 -10.03 -6.81 -4.37
N ASP A 196 -8.87 -6.15 -4.37
CA ASP A 196 -8.42 -5.28 -5.45
C ASP A 196 -7.72 -6.08 -6.57
N PRO A 197 -8.27 -6.09 -7.80
CA PRO A 197 -7.63 -6.75 -8.93
C PRO A 197 -6.22 -6.25 -9.24
N GLN A 198 -5.90 -4.96 -8.94
CA GLN A 198 -4.56 -4.40 -9.13
C GLN A 198 -3.57 -4.99 -8.11
N ALA A 199 -3.98 -5.13 -6.86
CA ALA A 199 -3.20 -5.80 -5.82
C ALA A 199 -2.90 -7.25 -6.21
N LEU A 200 -3.90 -8.00 -6.68
CA LEU A 200 -3.72 -9.39 -7.14
C LEU A 200 -2.76 -9.49 -8.33
N ALA A 201 -2.84 -8.54 -9.28
CA ALA A 201 -1.91 -8.49 -10.42
C ALA A 201 -0.48 -8.20 -9.96
N ALA A 202 -0.29 -7.23 -9.06
CA ALA A 202 1.00 -6.87 -8.50
C ALA A 202 1.62 -8.04 -7.70
N THR A 203 0.81 -8.71 -6.87
CA THR A 203 1.24 -9.90 -6.10
C THR A 203 1.74 -11.01 -7.04
N ARG A 204 1.01 -11.34 -8.10
CA ARG A 204 1.43 -12.36 -9.08
C ARG A 204 2.72 -11.99 -9.80
N GLU A 205 2.87 -10.71 -10.16
CA GLU A 205 4.07 -10.22 -10.83
C GLU A 205 5.28 -10.28 -9.89
N ASN A 206 5.14 -9.84 -8.64
CA ASN A 206 6.20 -9.91 -7.65
C ASN A 206 6.57 -11.37 -7.32
N ALA A 207 5.60 -12.28 -7.25
CA ALA A 207 5.86 -13.71 -7.04
C ALA A 207 6.70 -14.32 -8.17
N ARG A 208 6.36 -14.00 -9.46
CA ARG A 208 7.13 -14.44 -10.63
C ARG A 208 8.56 -13.90 -10.60
N ARG A 209 8.71 -12.62 -10.27
CA ARG A 209 10.00 -11.92 -10.16
C ARG A 209 10.95 -12.55 -9.14
N ASN A 210 10.38 -13.09 -8.08
CA ASN A 210 11.12 -13.78 -7.03
C ASN A 210 11.24 -15.30 -7.25
N GLY A 211 10.71 -15.84 -8.34
CA GLY A 211 10.73 -17.29 -8.61
C GLY A 211 9.85 -18.12 -7.66
N LEU A 212 8.84 -17.49 -7.05
CA LEU A 212 8.00 -18.08 -6.00
C LEU A 212 6.55 -18.36 -6.46
N ALA A 213 6.22 -18.13 -7.73
CA ALA A 213 4.87 -18.25 -8.25
C ALA A 213 4.23 -19.63 -8.05
N GLU A 214 5.02 -20.71 -8.11
CA GLU A 214 4.54 -22.08 -7.92
C GLU A 214 4.15 -22.39 -6.46
N ARG A 215 4.62 -21.59 -5.52
CA ARG A 215 4.34 -21.76 -4.08
C ARG A 215 3.38 -20.70 -3.53
N LEU A 216 2.97 -19.73 -4.37
CA LEU A 216 2.04 -18.66 -4.01
C LEU A 216 0.75 -18.78 -4.81
N GLU A 217 -0.33 -19.07 -4.12
CA GLU A 217 -1.68 -18.96 -4.67
C GLU A 217 -2.23 -17.56 -4.43
N VAL A 218 -2.87 -16.94 -5.44
CA VAL A 218 -3.39 -15.56 -5.35
C VAL A 218 -4.85 -15.55 -5.76
N ARG A 219 -5.75 -15.18 -4.84
CA ARG A 219 -7.21 -15.21 -5.01
C ARG A 219 -7.87 -13.92 -4.54
N GLU A 220 -9.06 -13.65 -5.07
CA GLU A 220 -9.89 -12.52 -4.65
C GLU A 220 -10.59 -12.77 -3.29
N ALA A 221 -10.89 -14.02 -2.96
CA ALA A 221 -11.60 -14.38 -1.76
C ALA A 221 -11.11 -15.72 -1.18
N LEU A 222 -11.35 -15.88 0.12
CA LEU A 222 -11.10 -17.12 0.83
C LEU A 222 -12.17 -18.18 0.50
N ALA A 223 -11.75 -19.44 0.34
CA ALA A 223 -12.66 -20.59 0.27
C ALA A 223 -12.96 -21.14 1.69
N GLY A 224 -14.02 -21.96 1.82
CA GLY A 224 -14.47 -22.46 3.12
C GLY A 224 -13.48 -23.37 3.84
N ASP A 225 -12.63 -24.07 3.10
CA ASP A 225 -11.66 -25.06 3.56
C ASP A 225 -10.23 -24.54 3.71
N ASP A 226 -9.97 -23.26 3.37
CA ASP A 226 -8.66 -22.66 3.54
C ASP A 226 -8.21 -22.71 5.01
N ARG A 227 -7.00 -23.18 5.24
CA ARG A 227 -6.36 -23.23 6.56
C ARG A 227 -4.91 -22.81 6.45
N CYS A 228 -4.39 -22.20 7.53
CA CYS A 228 -3.01 -21.78 7.64
C CYS A 228 -2.42 -22.11 9.01
N ASP A 229 -1.09 -22.09 9.07
CA ASP A 229 -0.31 -22.15 10.30
C ASP A 229 0.09 -20.76 10.78
N LEU A 230 0.20 -19.82 9.84
CA LEU A 230 0.50 -18.41 10.10
C LEU A 230 -0.45 -17.53 9.28
N LEU A 231 -1.19 -16.65 9.95
CA LEU A 231 -1.95 -15.56 9.34
C LEU A 231 -1.16 -14.26 9.41
N LEU A 232 -0.99 -13.61 8.27
CA LEU A 232 -0.50 -12.25 8.13
C LEU A 232 -1.68 -11.37 7.71
N ALA A 233 -1.88 -10.23 8.36
CA ALA A 233 -2.88 -9.26 7.96
C ALA A 233 -2.38 -7.85 8.30
N ASN A 234 -1.99 -7.10 7.27
CA ASN A 234 -1.60 -5.70 7.37
C ASN A 234 -2.71 -4.84 6.75
N VAL A 235 -3.82 -4.76 7.44
CA VAL A 235 -5.03 -4.01 7.05
C VAL A 235 -5.50 -3.15 8.21
N LEU A 236 -6.43 -2.23 7.95
CA LEU A 236 -6.97 -1.35 8.98
C LEU A 236 -7.61 -2.12 10.15
N ALA A 237 -7.66 -1.49 11.34
CA ALA A 237 -8.16 -2.12 12.56
C ALA A 237 -9.64 -2.53 12.46
N GLY A 238 -10.49 -1.77 11.76
CA GLY A 238 -11.90 -2.08 11.57
C GLY A 238 -12.12 -3.46 10.94
N PRO A 239 -11.57 -3.77 9.77
CA PRO A 239 -11.56 -5.11 9.17
C PRO A 239 -10.99 -6.20 10.09
N LEU A 240 -9.89 -5.94 10.83
CA LEU A 240 -9.30 -6.90 11.76
C LEU A 240 -10.27 -7.29 12.89
N VAL A 241 -11.07 -6.34 13.37
CA VAL A 241 -12.11 -6.60 14.38
C VAL A 241 -13.32 -7.31 13.77
N ALA A 242 -13.82 -6.80 12.63
CA ALA A 242 -15.03 -7.31 12.02
C ALA A 242 -14.91 -8.74 11.49
N LEU A 243 -13.73 -9.13 11.03
CA LEU A 243 -13.47 -10.42 10.40
C LEU A 243 -12.74 -11.41 11.33
N ALA A 244 -12.48 -11.03 12.58
CA ALA A 244 -11.69 -11.82 13.52
C ALA A 244 -12.13 -13.29 13.60
N GLU A 245 -13.42 -13.56 13.91
CA GLU A 245 -13.97 -14.91 14.05
C GLU A 245 -13.77 -15.75 12.77
N GLY A 246 -14.02 -15.15 11.60
CA GLY A 246 -13.88 -15.84 10.31
C GLY A 246 -12.42 -16.17 9.97
N LEU A 247 -11.49 -15.29 10.32
CA LEU A 247 -10.06 -15.48 10.10
C LEU A 247 -9.44 -16.44 11.13
N GLU A 248 -9.84 -16.32 12.41
CA GLU A 248 -9.41 -17.23 13.48
C GLU A 248 -9.77 -18.69 13.18
N ALA A 249 -10.97 -18.93 12.62
CA ALA A 249 -11.41 -20.26 12.26
C ALA A 249 -10.53 -20.95 11.21
N ARG A 250 -9.70 -20.18 10.50
CA ARG A 250 -8.78 -20.68 9.46
C ARG A 250 -7.41 -21.03 10.00
N ILE A 251 -7.10 -20.60 11.21
CA ILE A 251 -5.80 -20.85 11.81
C ILE A 251 -5.83 -22.20 12.52
N ARG A 252 -4.89 -23.08 12.15
CA ARG A 252 -4.77 -24.40 12.77
C ARG A 252 -4.45 -24.30 14.26
N PRO A 253 -4.78 -25.33 15.07
CA PRO A 253 -4.32 -25.39 16.46
C PRO A 253 -2.79 -25.19 16.55
N GLY A 254 -2.35 -24.34 17.48
CA GLY A 254 -0.94 -23.96 17.62
C GLY A 254 -0.44 -22.94 16.58
N GLY A 255 -1.31 -22.49 15.68
CA GLY A 255 -0.94 -21.48 14.67
C GLY A 255 -0.76 -20.08 15.26
N ARG A 256 -0.17 -19.20 14.45
CA ARG A 256 0.28 -17.85 14.83
C ARG A 256 -0.39 -16.78 13.98
N VAL A 257 -0.34 -15.53 14.46
CA VAL A 257 -0.83 -14.34 13.75
C VAL A 257 0.20 -13.23 13.81
N VAL A 258 0.22 -12.41 12.75
CA VAL A 258 0.88 -11.10 12.68
C VAL A 258 -0.15 -10.13 12.13
N LEU A 259 -0.62 -9.21 12.96
CA LEU A 259 -1.67 -8.24 12.64
C LEU A 259 -1.08 -6.83 12.69
N SER A 260 -1.28 -6.03 11.67
CA SER A 260 -0.78 -4.66 11.59
C SER A 260 -1.76 -3.74 10.85
N GLY A 261 -1.41 -2.45 10.72
CA GLY A 261 -2.35 -1.42 10.27
C GLY A 261 -3.19 -0.87 11.43
N ILE A 262 -2.65 -0.92 12.65
CA ILE A 262 -3.34 -0.64 13.90
C ILE A 262 -2.71 0.60 14.54
N LEU A 263 -3.53 1.59 14.91
CA LEU A 263 -3.09 2.71 15.72
C LEU A 263 -3.05 2.30 17.21
N PRO A 264 -2.21 2.94 18.06
CA PRO A 264 -2.09 2.58 19.48
C PRO A 264 -3.42 2.55 20.23
N GLU A 265 -4.30 3.50 19.97
CA GLU A 265 -5.65 3.58 20.55
C GLU A 265 -6.59 2.46 20.10
N GLN A 266 -6.35 1.86 18.95
CA GLN A 266 -7.15 0.76 18.40
C GLN A 266 -6.69 -0.63 18.87
N ALA A 267 -5.45 -0.74 19.35
CA ALA A 267 -4.82 -2.01 19.72
C ALA A 267 -5.64 -2.80 20.77
N GLY A 268 -6.30 -2.09 21.70
CA GLY A 268 -7.17 -2.71 22.71
C GLY A 268 -8.37 -3.43 22.09
N ALA A 269 -9.04 -2.81 21.13
CA ALA A 269 -10.19 -3.38 20.43
C ALA A 269 -9.80 -4.61 19.59
N VAL A 270 -8.68 -4.52 18.85
CA VAL A 270 -8.16 -5.64 18.06
C VAL A 270 -7.78 -6.81 18.97
N ARG A 271 -7.08 -6.58 20.09
CA ARG A 271 -6.76 -7.64 21.07
C ARG A 271 -8.01 -8.32 21.64
N ALA A 272 -9.06 -7.54 21.90
CA ALA A 272 -10.31 -8.09 22.41
C ALA A 272 -11.02 -8.99 21.38
N ALA A 273 -11.01 -8.59 20.11
CA ALA A 273 -11.56 -9.39 19.01
C ALA A 273 -10.77 -10.68 18.76
N TRP A 274 -9.45 -10.66 19.00
CA TRP A 274 -8.54 -11.81 18.85
C TRP A 274 -8.22 -12.49 20.20
N ALA A 275 -9.18 -12.54 21.10
CA ALA A 275 -9.01 -13.07 22.47
C ALA A 275 -8.44 -14.49 22.57
N PRO A 276 -8.68 -15.44 21.63
CA PRO A 276 -8.04 -16.76 21.65
C PRO A 276 -6.52 -16.75 21.47
N PHE A 277 -5.91 -15.61 21.10
CA PHE A 277 -4.47 -15.48 20.91
C PHE A 277 -3.80 -14.72 22.05
N GLU A 278 -2.59 -15.12 22.39
CA GLU A 278 -1.73 -14.37 23.28
C GLU A 278 -0.88 -13.41 22.43
N LEU A 279 -1.28 -12.12 22.40
CA LEU A 279 -0.71 -11.13 21.50
C LEU A 279 0.28 -10.21 22.22
N ALA A 280 1.54 -10.21 21.81
CA ALA A 280 2.52 -9.16 22.13
C ALA A 280 2.36 -7.99 21.17
N ALA A 281 2.66 -6.77 21.61
CA ALA A 281 2.69 -5.58 20.76
C ALA A 281 4.12 -5.16 20.49
N LEU A 282 4.38 -4.79 19.24
CA LEU A 282 5.57 -4.06 18.81
C LEU A 282 5.07 -2.70 18.28
N GLU A 283 5.70 -1.61 18.70
CA GLU A 283 5.35 -0.25 18.28
C GLU A 283 6.46 0.35 17.46
N ASP A 284 6.12 0.93 16.31
CA ASP A 284 7.06 1.61 15.42
C ASP A 284 6.37 2.80 14.74
N GLU A 285 6.94 3.99 14.87
CA GLU A 285 6.47 5.25 14.23
C GLU A 285 4.97 5.50 14.39
N GLY A 286 4.39 5.24 15.57
CA GLY A 286 2.97 5.46 15.86
C GLY A 286 2.04 4.37 15.35
N TRP A 287 2.56 3.22 14.92
CA TRP A 287 1.81 2.04 14.52
C TRP A 287 2.10 0.85 15.42
N VAL A 288 1.13 -0.04 15.54
CA VAL A 288 1.21 -1.25 16.35
C VAL A 288 1.17 -2.48 15.45
N VAL A 289 2.07 -3.41 15.73
CA VAL A 289 2.02 -4.77 15.21
C VAL A 289 1.73 -5.72 16.37
N LEU A 290 0.68 -6.52 16.24
CA LEU A 290 0.32 -7.55 17.21
C LEU A 290 0.80 -8.90 16.70
N VAL A 291 1.63 -9.58 17.48
CA VAL A 291 2.21 -10.88 17.14
C VAL A 291 1.89 -11.88 18.23
N GLY A 292 1.43 -13.07 17.86
CA GLY A 292 1.17 -14.08 18.88
C GLY A 292 0.71 -15.43 18.37
N GLY A 293 0.58 -16.36 19.30
CA GLY A 293 0.09 -17.70 19.06
C GLY A 293 -1.27 -17.95 19.72
N ARG A 294 -1.98 -18.97 19.23
CA ARG A 294 -3.23 -19.42 19.84
C ARG A 294 -2.97 -19.99 21.21
N ARG A 295 -3.76 -19.55 22.20
CA ARG A 295 -3.70 -20.14 23.55
C ARG A 295 -4.05 -21.61 23.47
N THR A 296 -3.28 -22.45 24.17
CA THR A 296 -3.49 -23.91 24.31
C THR A 296 -4.67 -24.21 25.22
#